data_99981e5caad3aae9152a3d673b1fe355
#
_entry.id   99981e5caad3aae9152a3d673b1fe355
#
_cell.length_a   1.000
_cell.length_b   1.000
_cell.length_c   1.000
_cell.angle_alpha   90.00
_cell.angle_beta   90.00
_cell.angle_gamma   90.00
#
_symmetry.space_group_name_H-M   'P 1'
#
loop_
_entity.id
_entity.type
_entity.pdbx_description
1 polymer ?
#
loop_
_entity_poly.entity_id
_entity_poly.type
_entity_poly.pdbx_seq_one_letter_code
_entity_poly.pdbx_strand_id
1 'polypeptide(L)'
;MPPAAGPRGALRVLDALVRWYAAPPTEDAGLEVALDHAARLLRPGSRLVVLADPASIAAIPAHRWSGFAMHHDTTVLLLVDPLERDPPKAALPFATAGHRVELDLATAVQRQSWRREFVAPLEAARQALPARGVRAVVLSTESASDAWLGGWDSPQASVA
;
A
#
# COMPACT_ATOMS: atom_id res chain seq x y z
N MET A 1 10.16 9.19 -16.47
CA MET A 1 9.29 10.28 -16.99
C MET A 1 9.74 11.59 -16.33
N PRO A 2 10.05 12.67 -17.07
CA PRO A 2 10.44 13.93 -16.45
C PRO A 2 9.30 14.53 -15.62
N PRO A 3 9.61 15.14 -14.46
CA PRO A 3 8.60 15.77 -13.61
C PRO A 3 7.96 16.96 -14.33
N ALA A 4 6.67 17.16 -14.11
CA ALA A 4 5.91 18.30 -14.62
C ALA A 4 4.90 18.73 -13.55
N ALA A 5 4.71 20.04 -13.43
CA ALA A 5 3.78 20.62 -12.47
C ALA A 5 2.40 20.86 -13.08
N GLY A 6 1.39 21.01 -12.21
CA GLY A 6 0.03 21.38 -12.57
C GLY A 6 -0.73 20.31 -13.37
N PRO A 7 -1.79 20.72 -14.09
CA PRO A 7 -2.66 19.77 -14.82
C PRO A 7 -1.92 18.91 -15.84
N ARG A 8 -0.88 19.45 -16.48
CA ARG A 8 -0.05 18.68 -17.43
C ARG A 8 0.71 17.56 -16.75
N GLY A 9 1.17 17.78 -15.51
CA GLY A 9 1.82 16.74 -14.70
C GLY A 9 0.83 15.64 -14.35
N ALA A 10 -0.36 15.99 -13.88
CA ALA A 10 -1.42 15.05 -13.55
C ALA A 10 -1.82 14.19 -14.77
N LEU A 11 -2.04 14.81 -15.92
CA LEU A 11 -2.39 14.10 -17.16
C LEU A 11 -1.30 13.11 -17.59
N ARG A 12 -0.02 13.45 -17.41
CA ARG A 12 1.09 12.52 -17.71
C ARG A 12 1.10 11.32 -16.78
N VAL A 13 0.81 11.51 -15.49
CA VAL A 13 0.69 10.41 -14.54
C VAL A 13 -0.47 9.50 -14.92
N LEU A 14 -1.64 10.07 -15.21
CA LEU A 14 -2.82 9.32 -15.64
C LEU A 14 -2.54 8.53 -16.93
N ASP A 15 -1.93 9.13 -17.94
CA ASP A 15 -1.56 8.48 -19.19
C ASP A 15 -0.55 7.31 -18.96
N ALA A 16 0.40 7.49 -18.04
CA ALA A 16 1.33 6.43 -17.68
C ALA A 16 0.61 5.26 -16.96
N LEU A 17 -0.32 5.56 -16.05
CA LEU A 17 -1.12 4.56 -15.35
C LEU A 17 -2.04 3.79 -16.32
N VAL A 18 -2.71 4.49 -17.25
CA VAL A 18 -3.55 3.85 -18.28
C VAL A 18 -2.73 2.90 -19.15
N ARG A 19 -1.56 3.31 -19.60
CA ARG A 19 -0.67 2.44 -20.40
C ARG A 19 -0.19 1.25 -19.60
N TRP A 20 0.19 1.45 -18.36
CA TRP A 20 0.63 0.36 -17.48
C TRP A 20 -0.50 -0.64 -17.22
N TYR A 21 -1.73 -0.15 -17.01
CA TYR A 21 -2.90 -0.99 -16.80
C TYR A 21 -3.29 -1.80 -18.06
N ALA A 22 -3.16 -1.18 -19.24
CA ALA A 22 -3.46 -1.85 -20.52
C ALA A 22 -2.44 -2.94 -20.89
N ALA A 23 -1.19 -2.77 -20.46
CA ALA A 23 -0.10 -3.72 -20.72
C ALA A 23 0.82 -3.82 -19.49
N PRO A 24 0.36 -4.51 -18.42
CA PRO A 24 1.16 -4.64 -17.21
C PRO A 24 2.45 -5.40 -17.51
N PRO A 25 3.57 -5.05 -16.86
CA PRO A 25 4.80 -5.79 -17.01
C PRO A 25 4.62 -7.24 -16.55
N THR A 26 5.34 -8.14 -17.20
CA THR A 26 5.31 -9.58 -16.87
C THR A 26 6.08 -9.91 -15.58
N GLU A 27 6.98 -9.01 -15.17
CA GLU A 27 7.76 -9.14 -13.95
C GLU A 27 7.48 -7.94 -13.04
N ASP A 28 7.18 -8.22 -11.78
CA ASP A 28 7.05 -7.20 -10.74
C ASP A 28 8.41 -6.99 -10.07
N ALA A 29 8.89 -5.76 -10.10
CA ALA A 29 10.13 -5.39 -9.45
C ALA A 29 10.03 -5.29 -7.91
N GLY A 30 8.84 -5.41 -7.37
CA GLY A 30 8.56 -5.29 -5.94
C GLY A 30 8.69 -3.86 -5.37
N LEU A 31 8.12 -3.69 -4.17
CA LEU A 31 8.05 -2.39 -3.52
C LEU A 31 9.43 -1.84 -3.13
N GLU A 32 10.38 -2.69 -2.77
CA GLU A 32 11.71 -2.26 -2.36
C GLU A 32 12.45 -1.52 -3.48
N VAL A 33 12.38 -2.05 -4.70
CA VAL A 33 12.97 -1.40 -5.90
C VAL A 33 12.30 -0.06 -6.19
N ALA A 34 10.97 0.02 -6.04
CA ALA A 34 10.24 1.27 -6.22
C ALA A 34 10.68 2.33 -5.19
N LEU A 35 10.87 1.94 -3.93
CA LEU A 35 11.38 2.82 -2.88
C LEU A 35 12.83 3.27 -3.14
N ASP A 36 13.69 2.40 -3.66
CA ASP A 36 15.05 2.78 -4.05
C ASP A 36 15.06 3.82 -5.16
N HIS A 37 14.18 3.67 -6.14
CA HIS A 37 14.02 4.68 -7.18
C HIS A 37 13.47 6.00 -6.61
N ALA A 38 12.47 5.94 -5.72
CA ALA A 38 11.93 7.13 -5.07
C ALA A 38 13.00 7.89 -4.30
N ALA A 39 13.83 7.19 -3.51
CA ALA A 39 14.91 7.79 -2.73
C ALA A 39 15.93 8.57 -3.58
N ARG A 40 16.16 8.13 -4.83
CA ARG A 40 17.09 8.82 -5.76
C ARG A 40 16.47 10.03 -6.45
N LEU A 41 15.15 10.06 -6.58
CA LEU A 41 14.43 11.09 -7.34
C LEU A 41 13.85 12.19 -6.46
N LEU A 42 13.51 11.87 -5.22
CA LEU A 42 12.88 12.80 -4.30
C LEU A 42 13.91 13.79 -3.72
N ARG A 43 13.49 15.05 -3.67
CA ARG A 43 14.24 16.10 -2.96
C ARG A 43 13.77 16.16 -1.50
N PRO A 44 14.63 16.54 -0.56
CA PRO A 44 14.20 16.81 0.82
C PRO A 44 12.97 17.73 0.84
N GLY A 45 12.01 17.44 1.71
CA GLY A 45 10.74 18.16 1.79
C GLY A 45 9.68 17.72 0.76
N SER A 46 9.99 16.75 -0.10
CA SER A 46 8.99 16.19 -1.01
C SER A 46 7.94 15.39 -0.25
N ARG A 47 6.76 15.25 -0.86
CA ARG A 47 5.71 14.37 -0.40
C ARG A 47 5.79 13.02 -1.12
N LEU A 48 5.82 11.93 -0.36
CA LEU A 48 5.83 10.56 -0.86
C LEU A 48 4.51 9.87 -0.48
N VAL A 49 3.79 9.40 -1.48
CA VAL A 49 2.60 8.56 -1.29
C VAL A 49 2.90 7.18 -1.84
N VAL A 50 2.78 6.18 -0.98
CA VAL A 50 2.97 4.77 -1.33
C VAL A 50 1.62 4.08 -1.26
N LEU A 51 1.24 3.39 -2.34
CA LEU A 51 0.06 2.54 -2.42
C LEU A 51 0.54 1.09 -2.51
N ALA A 52 0.23 0.29 -1.52
CA ALA A 52 0.62 -1.12 -1.54
C ALA A 52 -0.28 -1.97 -0.62
N ASP A 53 -0.26 -3.27 -0.84
CA ASP A 53 -0.85 -4.23 0.08
C ASP A 53 -0.05 -4.31 1.39
N PRO A 54 -0.68 -4.72 2.50
CA PRO A 54 -0.02 -4.77 3.81
C PRO A 54 1.17 -5.74 3.88
N ALA A 55 1.17 -6.83 3.12
CA ALA A 55 2.26 -7.81 3.14
C ALA A 55 3.53 -7.24 2.49
N SER A 56 3.37 -6.55 1.34
CA SER A 56 4.47 -5.82 0.69
C SER A 56 5.08 -4.77 1.60
N ILE A 57 4.26 -4.04 2.37
CA ILE A 57 4.74 -3.06 3.36
C ILE A 57 5.51 -3.73 4.50
N ALA A 58 4.99 -4.86 5.01
CA ALA A 58 5.61 -5.60 6.10
C ALA A 58 6.98 -6.20 5.72
N ALA A 59 7.20 -6.46 4.44
CA ALA A 59 8.46 -6.96 3.90
C ALA A 59 9.57 -5.88 3.89
N ILE A 60 9.21 -4.59 3.94
CA ILE A 60 10.20 -3.50 3.91
C ILE A 60 10.84 -3.31 5.30
N PRO A 61 12.19 -3.31 5.40
CA PRO A 61 12.87 -3.11 6.66
C PRO A 61 12.49 -1.77 7.34
N ALA A 62 12.30 -1.82 8.65
CA ALA A 62 11.78 -0.71 9.44
C ALA A 62 12.60 0.59 9.31
N HIS A 63 13.92 0.50 9.21
CA HIS A 63 14.81 1.66 9.08
C HIS A 63 14.59 2.45 7.77
N ARG A 64 14.08 1.79 6.72
CA ARG A 64 13.76 2.43 5.44
C ARG A 64 12.66 3.47 5.63
N TRP A 65 11.62 3.11 6.36
CA TRP A 65 10.51 4.01 6.66
C TRP A 65 10.95 5.23 7.47
N SER A 66 11.79 5.03 8.49
CA SER A 66 12.37 6.15 9.26
C SER A 66 13.22 7.06 8.38
N GLY A 67 13.98 6.49 7.43
CA GLY A 67 14.78 7.26 6.48
C GLY A 67 13.93 8.15 5.58
N PHE A 68 12.79 7.64 5.08
CA PHE A 68 11.85 8.47 4.30
C PHE A 68 11.19 9.55 5.15
N ALA A 69 10.69 9.20 6.33
CA ALA A 69 9.99 10.13 7.22
C ALA A 69 10.88 11.28 7.70
N MET A 70 12.18 11.06 7.82
CA MET A 70 13.14 12.09 8.23
C MET A 70 13.26 13.23 7.22
N HIS A 71 13.06 12.95 5.94
CA HIS A 71 13.31 13.91 4.86
C HIS A 71 12.08 14.24 4.02
N HIS A 72 10.99 13.48 4.16
CA HIS A 72 9.81 13.57 3.32
C HIS A 72 8.52 13.45 4.15
N ASP A 73 7.47 14.15 3.71
CA ASP A 73 6.11 13.90 4.19
C ASP A 73 5.61 12.57 3.58
N THR A 74 5.72 11.49 4.36
CA THR A 74 5.49 10.14 3.87
C THR A 74 4.15 9.60 4.33
N THR A 75 3.30 9.23 3.38
CA THR A 75 2.00 8.58 3.61
C THR A 75 1.96 7.24 2.90
N VAL A 76 1.54 6.21 3.61
CA VAL A 76 1.30 4.86 3.07
C VAL A 76 -0.21 4.60 3.07
N LEU A 77 -0.76 4.32 1.90
CA LEU A 77 -2.12 3.84 1.72
C LEU A 77 -2.08 2.31 1.68
N LEU A 78 -2.58 1.70 2.76
CA LEU A 78 -2.69 0.25 2.90
C LEU A 78 -3.96 -0.20 2.17
N LEU A 79 -3.77 -0.79 0.99
CA LEU A 79 -4.87 -1.28 0.16
C LEU A 79 -5.36 -2.62 0.70
N VAL A 80 -6.65 -2.71 1.02
CA VAL A 80 -7.24 -3.92 1.59
C VAL A 80 -8.58 -4.23 0.94
N ASP A 81 -8.88 -5.53 0.80
CA ASP A 81 -10.19 -6.01 0.45
C ASP A 81 -10.98 -6.37 1.73
N PRO A 82 -12.27 -6.08 1.83
CA PRO A 82 -13.10 -6.52 2.95
C PRO A 82 -13.05 -8.02 3.20
N LEU A 83 -12.95 -8.82 2.15
CA LEU A 83 -12.80 -10.27 2.23
C LEU A 83 -11.53 -10.70 2.96
N GLU A 84 -10.43 -9.95 2.79
CA GLU A 84 -9.17 -10.22 3.48
C GLU A 84 -9.29 -9.99 4.99
N ARG A 85 -10.06 -8.99 5.39
CA ARG A 85 -10.24 -8.61 6.80
C ARG A 85 -11.22 -9.50 7.55
N ASP A 86 -12.35 -9.80 6.91
CA ASP A 86 -13.45 -10.56 7.54
C ASP A 86 -14.09 -11.53 6.52
N PRO A 87 -13.40 -12.63 6.20
CA PRO A 87 -13.92 -13.62 5.27
C PRO A 87 -15.13 -14.34 5.85
N PRO A 88 -16.15 -14.67 5.02
CA PRO A 88 -17.30 -15.45 5.45
C PRO A 88 -16.86 -16.85 5.89
N LYS A 89 -17.62 -17.45 6.82
CA LYS A 89 -17.40 -18.82 7.29
C LYS A 89 -17.97 -19.84 6.28
N ALA A 90 -17.34 -19.89 5.10
CA ALA A 90 -17.78 -20.73 3.99
C ALA A 90 -16.56 -21.27 3.21
N ALA A 91 -16.79 -22.27 2.39
CA ALA A 91 -15.84 -22.68 1.37
C ALA A 91 -15.91 -21.70 0.19
N LEU A 92 -14.76 -21.11 -0.15
CA LEU A 92 -14.66 -20.13 -1.23
C LEU A 92 -13.69 -20.60 -2.31
N PRO A 93 -14.06 -20.49 -3.59
CA PRO A 93 -13.16 -20.75 -4.70
C PRO A 93 -12.28 -19.52 -4.97
N PHE A 94 -10.98 -19.72 -5.01
CA PHE A 94 -9.99 -18.72 -5.42
C PHE A 94 -9.32 -19.16 -6.72
N ALA A 95 -8.98 -18.18 -7.55
CA ALA A 95 -8.19 -18.40 -8.76
C ALA A 95 -6.90 -17.59 -8.66
N THR A 96 -5.76 -18.25 -8.85
CA THR A 96 -4.46 -17.61 -8.88
C THR A 96 -3.60 -18.25 -9.97
N ALA A 97 -2.95 -17.45 -10.81
CA ALA A 97 -2.00 -17.88 -11.85
C ALA A 97 -2.44 -19.12 -12.65
N GLY A 98 -3.74 -19.22 -12.99
CA GLY A 98 -4.28 -20.35 -13.76
C GLY A 98 -4.68 -21.58 -12.94
N HIS A 99 -4.50 -21.54 -11.62
CA HIS A 99 -4.97 -22.58 -10.71
C HIS A 99 -6.21 -22.13 -9.93
N ARG A 100 -7.15 -23.06 -9.75
CA ARG A 100 -8.31 -22.85 -8.90
C ARG A 100 -8.10 -23.64 -7.60
N VAL A 101 -8.21 -22.94 -6.47
CA VAL A 101 -8.07 -23.52 -5.13
C VAL A 101 -9.35 -23.21 -4.37
N GLU A 102 -9.90 -24.23 -3.69
CA GLU A 102 -11.01 -24.03 -2.77
C GLU A 102 -10.48 -23.99 -1.34
N LEU A 103 -10.79 -22.91 -0.61
CA LEU A 103 -10.41 -22.74 0.80
C LEU A 103 -11.68 -22.81 1.66
N ASP A 104 -11.71 -23.79 2.58
CA ASP A 104 -12.80 -23.92 3.53
C ASP A 104 -12.56 -23.04 4.77
N LEU A 105 -12.97 -21.79 4.66
CA LEU A 105 -12.88 -20.80 5.75
C LEU A 105 -13.89 -21.02 6.88
N ALA A 106 -14.71 -22.08 6.83
CA ALA A 106 -15.51 -22.51 7.97
C ALA A 106 -14.63 -23.16 9.05
N THR A 107 -13.49 -23.75 8.69
CA THR A 107 -12.58 -24.39 9.64
C THR A 107 -11.72 -23.38 10.41
N ALA A 108 -11.47 -23.64 11.70
CA ALA A 108 -10.64 -22.78 12.54
C ALA A 108 -9.19 -22.68 12.03
N VAL A 109 -8.64 -23.78 11.52
CA VAL A 109 -7.26 -23.85 11.02
C VAL A 109 -7.07 -22.95 9.82
N GLN A 110 -7.97 -23.02 8.82
CA GLN A 110 -7.87 -22.19 7.63
C GLN A 110 -8.11 -20.71 7.93
N ARG A 111 -9.05 -20.38 8.84
CA ARG A 111 -9.19 -19.00 9.30
C ARG A 111 -7.97 -18.46 10.03
N GLN A 112 -7.29 -19.29 10.83
CA GLN A 112 -6.06 -18.86 11.49
C GLN A 112 -4.94 -18.60 10.47
N SER A 113 -4.81 -19.46 9.46
CA SER A 113 -3.86 -19.25 8.35
C SER A 113 -4.19 -17.97 7.59
N TRP A 114 -5.46 -17.74 7.26
CA TRP A 114 -5.94 -16.53 6.61
C TRP A 114 -5.60 -15.26 7.40
N ARG A 115 -5.90 -15.27 8.71
CA ARG A 115 -5.56 -14.13 9.58
C ARG A 115 -4.08 -13.82 9.60
N ARG A 116 -3.24 -14.86 9.61
CA ARG A 116 -1.78 -14.68 9.59
C ARG A 116 -1.30 -14.07 8.28
N GLU A 117 -1.93 -14.43 7.16
CA GLU A 117 -1.54 -13.98 5.83
C GLU A 117 -2.02 -12.55 5.52
N PHE A 118 -3.26 -12.21 5.89
CA PHE A 118 -3.90 -10.96 5.48
C PHE A 118 -4.07 -9.97 6.63
N VAL A 119 -4.52 -10.42 7.80
CA VAL A 119 -4.85 -9.51 8.90
C VAL A 119 -3.61 -9.09 9.69
N ALA A 120 -2.73 -10.04 10.00
CA ALA A 120 -1.55 -9.75 10.81
C ALA A 120 -0.58 -8.74 10.14
N PRO A 121 -0.29 -8.81 8.83
CA PRO A 121 0.51 -7.78 8.16
C PRO A 121 -0.13 -6.39 8.21
N LEU A 122 -1.45 -6.30 8.06
CA LEU A 122 -2.18 -5.03 8.17
C LEU A 122 -2.04 -4.42 9.56
N GLU A 123 -2.25 -5.21 10.61
CA GLU A 123 -2.13 -4.74 11.99
C GLU A 123 -0.68 -4.33 12.30
N ALA A 124 0.30 -5.12 11.86
CA ALA A 124 1.70 -4.80 12.02
C ALA A 124 2.07 -3.49 11.31
N ALA A 125 1.63 -3.28 10.07
CA ALA A 125 1.88 -2.04 9.33
C ALA A 125 1.24 -0.83 10.01
N ARG A 126 -0.01 -0.94 10.47
CA ARG A 126 -0.72 0.12 11.19
C ARG A 126 -0.04 0.56 12.48
N GLN A 127 0.63 -0.34 13.17
CA GLN A 127 1.39 -0.03 14.39
C GLN A 127 2.78 0.47 14.07
N ALA A 128 3.45 -0.16 13.12
CA ALA A 128 4.84 0.08 12.85
C ALA A 128 5.11 1.40 12.10
N LEU A 129 4.27 1.80 11.17
CA LEU A 129 4.47 2.98 10.33
C LEU A 129 4.37 4.29 11.14
N PRO A 130 3.32 4.52 11.96
CA PRO A 130 3.24 5.74 12.77
C PRO A 130 4.37 5.87 13.78
N ALA A 131 4.82 4.76 14.37
CA ALA A 131 5.98 4.75 15.27
C ALA A 131 7.30 5.19 14.60
N ARG A 132 7.30 5.35 13.28
CA ARG A 132 8.44 5.79 12.45
C ARG A 132 8.20 7.12 11.74
N GLY A 133 7.16 7.86 12.16
CA GLY A 133 6.82 9.14 11.56
C GLY A 133 6.16 9.02 10.17
N VAL A 134 5.70 7.84 9.78
CA VAL A 134 5.00 7.61 8.51
C VAL A 134 3.50 7.57 8.76
N ARG A 135 2.74 8.36 8.02
CA ARG A 135 1.28 8.31 8.07
C ARG A 135 0.78 7.03 7.40
N ALA A 136 -0.02 6.24 8.12
CA ALA A 136 -0.65 5.03 7.60
C ALA A 136 -2.17 5.23 7.49
N VAL A 137 -2.72 5.01 6.31
CA VAL A 137 -4.16 5.09 6.05
C VAL A 137 -4.62 3.79 5.42
N VAL A 138 -5.64 3.18 5.97
CA VAL A 138 -6.27 1.99 5.37
C VAL A 138 -7.27 2.46 4.32
N LEU A 139 -7.13 1.97 3.11
CA LEU A 139 -8.05 2.21 2.01
C LEU A 139 -8.65 0.87 1.56
N SER A 140 -9.92 0.70 1.85
CA SER A 140 -10.68 -0.48 1.42
C SER A 140 -11.22 -0.28 0.00
N THR A 141 -11.36 -1.38 -0.75
CA THR A 141 -12.02 -1.38 -2.06
C THR A 141 -13.48 -0.88 -2.02
N GLU A 142 -14.11 -0.88 -0.84
CA GLU A 142 -15.46 -0.33 -0.61
C GLU A 142 -15.45 1.16 -0.20
N SER A 143 -14.29 1.72 0.10
CA SER A 143 -14.18 3.12 0.50
C SER A 143 -14.23 4.04 -0.72
N ALA A 144 -14.71 5.27 -0.55
CA ALA A 144 -14.53 6.30 -1.56
C ALA A 144 -13.02 6.51 -1.80
N SER A 145 -12.62 6.59 -3.06
CA SER A 145 -11.20 6.66 -3.46
C SER A 145 -10.48 7.91 -2.94
N ASP A 146 -11.21 8.93 -2.55
CA ASP A 146 -10.73 10.21 -1.98
C ASP A 146 -10.84 10.28 -0.45
N ALA A 147 -11.37 9.25 0.22
CA ALA A 147 -11.55 9.23 1.68
C ALA A 147 -10.28 9.52 2.47
N TRP A 148 -9.10 9.19 1.91
CA TRP A 148 -7.79 9.42 2.52
C TRP A 148 -7.34 10.90 2.45
N LEU A 149 -7.94 11.71 1.57
CA LEU A 149 -7.60 13.12 1.41
C LEU A 149 -8.05 13.98 2.59
N GLY A 150 -9.12 13.60 3.30
CA GLY A 150 -9.67 14.37 4.42
C GLY A 150 -8.72 14.67 5.59
N GLY A 151 -7.59 13.99 5.66
CA GLY A 151 -6.53 14.29 6.62
C GLY A 151 -5.24 14.81 5.97
N TRP A 152 -5.29 15.15 4.68
CA TRP A 152 -4.12 15.56 3.89
C TRP A 152 -3.61 16.96 4.23
N ASP A 153 -4.53 17.85 4.61
CA ASP A 153 -4.22 19.26 4.91
C ASP A 153 -3.80 19.49 6.38
N SER A 154 -3.86 18.47 7.22
CA SER A 154 -3.35 18.59 8.59
C SER A 154 -1.83 18.45 8.57
N PRO A 155 -1.06 19.53 8.86
CA PRO A 155 0.37 19.40 9.00
C PRO A 155 0.64 18.40 10.13
N GLN A 156 1.52 17.42 9.88
CA GLN A 156 2.02 16.58 10.96
C GLN A 156 2.62 17.52 12.02
N ALA A 157 2.04 17.49 13.23
CA ALA A 157 2.64 18.21 14.34
C ALA A 157 4.07 17.69 14.51
N SER A 158 5.04 18.52 14.13
CA SER A 158 6.45 18.24 14.43
C SER A 158 6.55 18.06 15.94
N VAL A 159 6.77 16.82 16.36
CA VAL A 159 7.18 16.54 17.73
C VAL A 159 8.59 17.12 17.85
N ALA A 160 8.67 18.27 18.51
CA ALA A 160 9.92 18.89 18.91
C ALA A 160 10.61 18.07 20.00
#